data_f2bcd1da254bd914c155245640486a40
#
_entry.id   f2bcd1da254bd914c155245640486a40
#
_cell.length_a   1.000
_cell.length_b   1.000
_cell.length_c   1.000
_cell.angle_alpha   90.00
_cell.angle_beta   90.00
_cell.angle_gamma   90.00
#
_symmetry.space_group_name_H-M   'P 1'
#
loop_
_entity.id
_entity.type
_entity.pdbx_description
1 polymer ?
#
loop_
_entity_poly.entity_id
_entity_poly.type
_entity_poly.pdbx_seq_one_letter_code
_entity_poly.pdbx_strand_id
1 'polypeptide(L)'
;MSRKRLGIGFVGSGFVSQFHIRSLLAVRDADVTAVASPTRAHAEAAASLAQDLGVGAPAVYTSVNELARDPNVDAVWICAPNDTRIAVVEEIVAAVKGGAELVGVACEKPLARNVVEARRMLELVEGASLLHGYLENQLFSPALMRGKDIVWRRAVPNAGRPYLARAAEEHSGPHMPWFWTGTRQGGGVLNDMLCHSYEAGRFLLTGPDEARDALTVVDVNAQIASLKWTRPEYIEQLRDATGGAVDYGRSPAEDFARATVRLRTPEGLPAVVEATTSWAFVGPGLRLRMELLGPEYSMQVDTLASELSVFLSRRVSGSEGEDLVEKQNAEQGLMPVVPDEAATYGYVDENRHMVRAFLAGRQPDETWADGLAVATLLMACYLSAEQGRTVTFPELALETFVPAVARGEWRP
;
A
#
# COMPACT_ATOMS: atom_id res chain seq x y z
N MET A 1 28.63 4.75 23.34
CA MET A 1 28.58 4.98 21.88
C MET A 1 27.20 5.53 21.56
N SER A 2 27.09 6.68 20.90
CA SER A 2 25.81 7.16 20.37
C SER A 2 25.28 6.11 19.40
N ARG A 3 24.05 5.65 19.57
CA ARG A 3 23.40 4.69 18.66
C ARG A 3 23.22 5.41 17.32
N LYS A 4 23.66 4.77 16.21
CA LYS A 4 23.48 5.37 14.89
C LYS A 4 21.98 5.47 14.59
N ARG A 5 21.51 6.64 14.17
CA ARG A 5 20.16 6.86 13.65
C ARG A 5 20.21 6.73 12.14
N LEU A 6 19.15 6.18 11.54
CA LEU A 6 19.03 6.06 10.10
C LEU A 6 18.57 7.40 9.51
N GLY A 7 19.36 7.97 8.61
CA GLY A 7 18.95 9.13 7.82
C GLY A 7 18.07 8.71 6.66
N ILE A 8 16.81 9.16 6.65
CA ILE A 8 15.81 8.81 5.64
C ILE A 8 15.63 9.98 4.66
N GLY A 9 15.82 9.69 3.36
CA GLY A 9 15.43 10.56 2.26
C GLY A 9 14.06 10.15 1.69
N PHE A 10 13.10 11.06 1.61
CA PHE A 10 11.80 10.81 0.98
C PHE A 10 11.79 11.26 -0.48
N VAL A 11 11.41 10.39 -1.39
CA VAL A 11 11.10 10.71 -2.79
C VAL A 11 9.58 10.69 -2.97
N GLY A 12 9.01 11.89 -3.14
CA GLY A 12 7.58 12.17 -3.05
C GLY A 12 7.26 12.92 -1.77
N SER A 13 6.28 13.83 -1.85
CA SER A 13 5.89 14.74 -0.77
C SER A 13 4.37 14.80 -0.58
N GLY A 14 3.67 13.77 -1.11
CA GLY A 14 2.21 13.68 -1.06
C GLY A 14 1.67 13.21 0.28
N PHE A 15 0.38 12.89 0.29
CA PHE A 15 -0.37 12.46 1.47
C PHE A 15 0.29 11.28 2.22
N VAL A 16 0.67 10.21 1.50
CA VAL A 16 1.29 9.03 2.11
C VAL A 16 2.66 9.35 2.73
N SER A 17 3.46 10.21 2.09
CA SER A 17 4.73 10.68 2.67
C SER A 17 4.51 11.36 4.03
N GLN A 18 3.42 12.10 4.19
CA GLN A 18 3.08 12.76 5.47
C GLN A 18 2.73 11.74 6.55
N PHE A 19 2.05 10.61 6.22
CA PHE A 19 1.81 9.53 7.18
C PHE A 19 3.11 8.89 7.64
N HIS A 20 4.02 8.60 6.73
CA HIS A 20 5.35 8.09 7.09
C HIS A 20 6.12 9.08 7.98
N ILE A 21 6.17 10.35 7.62
CA ILE A 21 6.85 11.39 8.42
C ILE A 21 6.25 11.49 9.83
N ARG A 22 4.91 11.50 9.95
CA ARG A 22 4.21 11.53 11.25
C ARG A 22 4.49 10.28 12.08
N SER A 23 4.53 9.10 11.45
CA SER A 23 4.81 7.84 12.15
C SER A 23 6.19 7.80 12.79
N LEU A 24 7.17 8.58 12.26
CA LEU A 24 8.53 8.67 12.81
C LEU A 24 8.58 9.32 14.20
N LEU A 25 7.55 10.02 14.66
CA LEU A 25 7.41 10.43 16.06
C LEU A 25 7.56 9.26 17.04
N ALA A 26 7.11 8.06 16.65
CA ALA A 26 7.19 6.86 17.45
C ALA A 26 8.38 5.94 17.07
N VAL A 27 9.26 6.37 16.16
CA VAL A 27 10.44 5.62 15.70
C VAL A 27 11.72 6.33 16.13
N ARG A 28 12.35 5.84 17.20
CA ARG A 28 13.48 6.53 17.86
C ARG A 28 14.78 6.56 17.09
N ASP A 29 14.98 5.61 16.17
CA ASP A 29 16.26 5.33 15.56
C ASP A 29 16.36 5.86 14.12
N ALA A 30 15.51 6.82 13.74
CA ALA A 30 15.50 7.44 12.41
C ALA A 30 15.27 8.95 12.47
N ASP A 31 15.77 9.65 11.46
CA ASP A 31 15.51 11.06 11.20
C ASP A 31 15.20 11.26 9.72
N VAL A 32 14.30 12.19 9.40
CA VAL A 32 14.11 12.68 8.03
C VAL A 32 15.28 13.62 7.73
N THR A 33 16.13 13.26 6.77
CA THR A 33 17.32 14.02 6.42
C THR A 33 17.23 14.72 5.06
N ALA A 34 16.34 14.23 4.18
CA ALA A 34 16.12 14.84 2.88
C ALA A 34 14.69 14.57 2.36
N VAL A 35 14.18 15.49 1.54
CA VAL A 35 12.93 15.33 0.78
C VAL A 35 13.16 15.79 -0.66
N ALA A 36 12.78 14.96 -1.64
CA ALA A 36 12.77 15.31 -3.05
C ALA A 36 11.35 15.29 -3.64
N SER A 37 11.03 16.32 -4.40
CA SER A 37 9.81 16.42 -5.20
C SER A 37 10.10 17.24 -6.47
N PRO A 38 9.48 16.93 -7.63
CA PRO A 38 9.61 17.75 -8.82
C PRO A 38 9.20 19.22 -8.59
N THR A 39 8.28 19.44 -7.66
CA THR A 39 7.85 20.78 -7.25
C THR A 39 8.53 21.13 -5.91
N ARG A 40 9.46 22.12 -5.95
CA ARG A 40 10.24 22.53 -4.77
C ARG A 40 9.36 22.90 -3.58
N ALA A 41 8.28 23.66 -3.81
CA ALA A 41 7.37 24.07 -2.75
C ALA A 41 6.70 22.88 -2.02
N HIS A 42 6.41 21.79 -2.73
CA HIS A 42 5.88 20.58 -2.12
C HIS A 42 6.92 19.85 -1.24
N ALA A 43 8.19 19.83 -1.68
CA ALA A 43 9.28 19.29 -0.87
C ALA A 43 9.54 20.15 0.38
N GLU A 44 9.47 21.48 0.25
CA GLU A 44 9.59 22.43 1.37
C GLU A 44 8.48 22.23 2.40
N ALA A 45 7.23 22.03 1.96
CA ALA A 45 6.11 21.75 2.87
C ALA A 45 6.30 20.45 3.66
N ALA A 46 6.76 19.38 3.02
CA ALA A 46 7.05 18.12 3.71
C ALA A 46 8.27 18.24 4.65
N ALA A 47 9.28 19.04 4.28
CA ALA A 47 10.41 19.34 5.13
C ALA A 47 10.00 20.13 6.38
N SER A 48 9.15 21.14 6.22
CA SER A 48 8.59 21.90 7.36
C SER A 48 7.81 20.99 8.31
N LEU A 49 6.98 20.08 7.78
CA LEU A 49 6.26 19.10 8.60
C LEU A 49 7.22 18.28 9.45
N ALA A 50 8.32 17.78 8.88
CA ALA A 50 9.32 17.00 9.64
C ALA A 50 10.00 17.83 10.74
N GLN A 51 10.30 19.11 10.46
CA GLN A 51 10.87 20.05 11.43
C GLN A 51 9.88 20.36 12.56
N ASP A 52 8.65 20.68 12.24
CA ASP A 52 7.60 21.02 13.20
C ASP A 52 7.29 19.84 14.16
N LEU A 53 7.38 18.63 13.63
CA LEU A 53 7.24 17.39 14.42
C LEU A 53 8.51 17.03 15.19
N GLY A 54 9.65 17.67 14.93
CA GLY A 54 10.92 17.34 15.58
C GLY A 54 11.51 15.98 15.16
N VAL A 55 11.12 15.45 13.97
CA VAL A 55 11.61 14.17 13.46
C VAL A 55 12.76 14.32 12.45
N GLY A 56 13.30 15.53 12.31
CA GLY A 56 14.46 15.81 11.47
C GLY A 56 14.50 17.26 10.99
N ALA A 57 15.58 17.62 10.27
CA ALA A 57 15.77 18.89 9.61
C ALA A 57 16.21 18.62 8.16
N PRO A 58 15.29 18.17 7.28
CA PRO A 58 15.66 17.66 5.97
C PRO A 58 16.11 18.74 5.00
N ALA A 59 17.13 18.41 4.19
CA ALA A 59 17.47 19.15 2.99
C ALA A 59 16.38 18.95 1.91
N VAL A 60 16.22 19.96 1.05
CA VAL A 60 15.18 19.98 0.00
C VAL A 60 15.81 19.88 -1.37
N TYR A 61 15.37 18.86 -2.14
CA TYR A 61 15.84 18.56 -3.48
C TYR A 61 14.71 18.58 -4.51
N THR A 62 15.06 18.81 -5.78
CA THR A 62 14.18 18.57 -6.93
C THR A 62 14.70 17.44 -7.81
N SER A 63 15.84 16.84 -7.45
CA SER A 63 16.49 15.72 -8.12
C SER A 63 16.64 14.55 -7.18
N VAL A 64 16.23 13.36 -7.64
CA VAL A 64 16.38 12.09 -6.90
C VAL A 64 17.87 11.74 -6.76
N ASN A 65 18.65 11.97 -7.82
CA ASN A 65 20.09 11.71 -7.82
C ASN A 65 20.83 12.56 -6.80
N GLU A 66 20.47 13.85 -6.65
CA GLU A 66 21.07 14.74 -5.65
C GLU A 66 20.71 14.28 -4.22
N LEU A 67 19.44 13.92 -3.98
CA LEU A 67 19.01 13.37 -2.69
C LEU A 67 19.79 12.10 -2.34
N ALA A 68 19.92 11.18 -3.31
CA ALA A 68 20.62 9.90 -3.08
C ALA A 68 22.11 10.05 -2.82
N ARG A 69 22.71 11.20 -3.18
CA ARG A 69 24.11 11.54 -2.94
C ARG A 69 24.34 12.36 -1.66
N ASP A 70 23.28 12.77 -0.98
CA ASP A 70 23.43 13.50 0.29
C ASP A 70 24.07 12.57 1.33
N PRO A 71 25.20 12.93 1.95
CA PRO A 71 25.90 12.08 2.92
C PRO A 71 25.12 11.84 4.21
N ASN A 72 24.02 12.56 4.44
CA ASN A 72 23.12 12.36 5.57
C ASN A 72 21.98 11.38 5.26
N VAL A 73 21.83 10.94 4.01
CA VAL A 73 20.82 9.96 3.60
C VAL A 73 21.43 8.56 3.62
N ASP A 74 20.98 7.73 4.54
CA ASP A 74 21.36 6.32 4.62
C ASP A 74 20.40 5.44 3.80
N ALA A 75 19.13 5.81 3.69
CA ALA A 75 18.12 5.03 2.97
C ALA A 75 17.03 5.92 2.36
N VAL A 76 16.37 5.43 1.30
CA VAL A 76 15.37 6.20 0.56
C VAL A 76 13.99 5.55 0.68
N TRP A 77 12.96 6.33 1.05
CA TRP A 77 11.54 5.96 0.99
C TRP A 77 10.92 6.50 -0.29
N ILE A 78 10.44 5.62 -1.16
CA ILE A 78 9.83 5.97 -2.46
C ILE A 78 8.31 6.00 -2.28
N CYS A 79 7.76 7.20 -2.14
CA CYS A 79 6.33 7.50 -2.04
C CYS A 79 5.82 8.26 -3.29
N ALA A 80 6.50 8.10 -4.41
CA ALA A 80 6.18 8.72 -5.69
C ALA A 80 5.05 7.97 -6.41
N PRO A 81 4.32 8.61 -7.36
CA PRO A 81 3.31 7.96 -8.19
C PRO A 81 3.85 6.74 -8.94
N ASN A 82 3.01 5.72 -9.14
CA ASN A 82 3.42 4.41 -9.68
C ASN A 82 4.13 4.52 -11.03
N ASP A 83 3.66 5.40 -11.91
CA ASP A 83 4.23 5.61 -13.25
C ASP A 83 5.64 6.22 -13.26
N THR A 84 6.10 6.74 -12.13
CA THR A 84 7.43 7.37 -12.00
C THR A 84 8.45 6.49 -11.29
N ARG A 85 8.02 5.43 -10.60
CA ARG A 85 8.87 4.68 -9.66
C ARG A 85 10.08 4.01 -10.32
N ILE A 86 9.90 3.44 -11.52
CA ILE A 86 11.03 2.80 -12.23
C ILE A 86 12.14 3.81 -12.53
N ALA A 87 11.79 5.02 -12.99
CA ALA A 87 12.77 6.07 -13.24
C ALA A 87 13.46 6.53 -11.95
N VAL A 88 12.71 6.65 -10.85
CA VAL A 88 13.24 6.96 -9.51
C VAL A 88 14.28 5.91 -9.09
N VAL A 89 13.97 4.63 -9.25
CA VAL A 89 14.90 3.54 -8.91
C VAL A 89 16.14 3.56 -9.78
N GLU A 90 16.00 3.83 -11.09
CA GLU A 90 17.13 3.97 -12.00
C GLU A 90 18.07 5.11 -11.59
N GLU A 91 17.51 6.27 -11.18
CA GLU A 91 18.30 7.39 -10.67
C GLU A 91 19.03 7.06 -9.36
N ILE A 92 18.36 6.40 -8.41
CA ILE A 92 18.98 5.94 -7.15
C ILE A 92 20.14 4.98 -7.44
N VAL A 93 19.91 3.96 -8.27
CA VAL A 93 20.94 2.96 -8.63
C VAL A 93 22.10 3.61 -9.38
N ALA A 94 21.83 4.60 -10.25
CA ALA A 94 22.87 5.36 -10.92
C ALA A 94 23.71 6.18 -9.92
N ALA A 95 23.08 6.78 -8.89
CA ALA A 95 23.80 7.47 -7.83
C ALA A 95 24.71 6.52 -7.04
N VAL A 96 24.21 5.33 -6.67
CA VAL A 96 24.98 4.30 -5.95
C VAL A 96 26.17 3.81 -6.78
N LYS A 97 25.97 3.50 -8.06
CA LYS A 97 27.04 3.16 -9.00
C LYS A 97 28.06 4.29 -9.17
N GLY A 98 27.63 5.54 -8.96
CA GLY A 98 28.49 6.73 -8.98
C GLY A 98 29.09 7.06 -7.61
N GLY A 99 29.02 6.18 -6.60
CA GLY A 99 29.68 6.30 -5.30
C GLY A 99 28.79 6.84 -4.16
N ALA A 100 27.48 6.90 -4.32
CA ALA A 100 26.58 7.19 -3.19
C ALA A 100 26.51 5.97 -2.24
N GLU A 101 26.50 6.22 -0.94
CA GLU A 101 26.53 5.18 0.10
C GLU A 101 25.14 5.00 0.73
N LEU A 102 24.25 4.26 0.05
CA LEU A 102 22.94 3.91 0.57
C LEU A 102 22.92 2.48 1.12
N VAL A 103 22.26 2.27 2.25
CA VAL A 103 22.02 0.94 2.84
C VAL A 103 20.86 0.25 2.10
N GLY A 104 19.81 0.98 1.75
CA GLY A 104 18.65 0.38 1.13
C GLY A 104 17.59 1.36 0.67
N VAL A 105 16.53 0.80 0.10
CA VAL A 105 15.37 1.52 -0.40
C VAL A 105 14.08 0.87 0.10
N ALA A 106 13.08 1.67 0.48
CA ALA A 106 11.72 1.20 0.75
C ALA A 106 10.78 1.83 -0.27
N CYS A 107 9.81 1.07 -0.79
CA CYS A 107 8.88 1.56 -1.80
C CYS A 107 7.44 1.27 -1.39
N GLU A 108 6.58 2.29 -1.54
CA GLU A 108 5.14 2.20 -1.33
C GLU A 108 4.47 1.20 -2.28
N LYS A 109 3.39 0.64 -1.78
CA LYS A 109 2.52 -0.25 -2.54
C LYS A 109 1.71 0.51 -3.63
N PRO A 110 1.20 -0.20 -4.65
CA PRO A 110 1.75 -1.45 -5.17
C PRO A 110 3.18 -1.19 -5.66
N LEU A 111 4.06 -2.18 -5.66
CA LEU A 111 5.47 -1.96 -6.01
C LEU A 111 5.63 -1.27 -7.38
N ALA A 112 4.84 -1.72 -8.37
CA ALA A 112 4.84 -1.19 -9.74
C ALA A 112 3.47 -1.39 -10.39
N ARG A 113 3.30 -0.89 -11.63
CA ARG A 113 2.06 -0.99 -12.40
C ARG A 113 1.78 -2.38 -12.99
N ASN A 114 2.83 -3.19 -13.15
CA ASN A 114 2.76 -4.52 -13.74
C ASN A 114 4.01 -5.35 -13.41
N VAL A 115 4.02 -6.63 -13.84
CA VAL A 115 5.12 -7.57 -13.55
C VAL A 115 6.45 -7.13 -14.17
N VAL A 116 6.43 -6.59 -15.39
CA VAL A 116 7.66 -6.15 -16.10
C VAL A 116 8.38 -5.07 -15.28
N GLU A 117 7.63 -4.06 -14.83
CA GLU A 117 8.18 -2.97 -14.03
C GLU A 117 8.66 -3.45 -12.67
N ALA A 118 7.86 -4.27 -11.97
CA ALA A 118 8.21 -4.79 -10.64
C ALA A 118 9.50 -5.63 -10.71
N ARG A 119 9.61 -6.52 -11.69
CA ARG A 119 10.81 -7.32 -11.93
C ARG A 119 12.03 -6.45 -12.22
N ARG A 120 11.87 -5.46 -13.10
CA ARG A 120 12.94 -4.54 -13.44
C ARG A 120 13.43 -3.75 -12.24
N MET A 121 12.52 -3.27 -11.39
CA MET A 121 12.89 -2.57 -10.15
C MET A 121 13.67 -3.48 -9.21
N LEU A 122 13.21 -4.72 -9.00
CA LEU A 122 13.89 -5.71 -8.16
C LEU A 122 15.30 -6.01 -8.68
N GLU A 123 15.45 -6.31 -9.97
CA GLU A 123 16.77 -6.56 -10.60
C GLU A 123 17.74 -5.39 -10.42
N LEU A 124 17.24 -4.16 -10.50
CA LEU A 124 18.07 -2.95 -10.35
C LEU A 124 18.64 -2.84 -8.93
N VAL A 125 17.80 -3.02 -7.90
CA VAL A 125 18.24 -2.87 -6.51
C VAL A 125 19.10 -4.02 -6.03
N GLU A 126 18.79 -5.25 -6.44
CA GLU A 126 19.64 -6.43 -6.16
C GLU A 126 21.00 -6.31 -6.85
N GLY A 127 21.00 -5.85 -8.12
CA GLY A 127 22.24 -5.59 -8.88
C GLY A 127 23.09 -4.45 -8.30
N ALA A 128 22.51 -3.58 -7.47
CA ALA A 128 23.21 -2.55 -6.70
C ALA A 128 23.51 -2.97 -5.26
N SER A 129 23.17 -4.20 -4.87
CA SER A 129 23.34 -4.76 -3.52
C SER A 129 22.65 -3.91 -2.42
N LEU A 130 21.53 -3.27 -2.75
CA LEU A 130 20.73 -2.51 -1.79
C LEU A 130 19.75 -3.45 -1.05
N LEU A 131 19.57 -3.22 0.25
CA LEU A 131 18.42 -3.75 0.96
C LEU A 131 17.14 -3.13 0.41
N HIS A 132 16.04 -3.88 0.38
CA HIS A 132 14.81 -3.37 -0.22
C HIS A 132 13.58 -3.78 0.58
N GLY A 133 12.78 -2.81 1.00
CA GLY A 133 11.54 -2.99 1.75
C GLY A 133 10.31 -2.65 0.90
N TYR A 134 9.30 -3.51 0.96
CA TYR A 134 7.98 -3.26 0.39
C TYR A 134 7.09 -2.70 1.50
N LEU A 135 6.57 -1.49 1.29
CA LEU A 135 5.77 -0.79 2.28
C LEU A 135 4.30 -1.22 2.14
N GLU A 136 3.95 -2.22 2.93
CA GLU A 136 2.60 -2.78 3.06
C GLU A 136 2.13 -2.60 4.51
N ASN A 137 1.74 -1.38 4.84
CA ASN A 137 1.46 -0.95 6.21
C ASN A 137 0.42 -1.79 6.94
N GLN A 138 -0.59 -2.33 6.24
CA GLN A 138 -1.69 -3.05 6.88
C GLN A 138 -1.24 -4.32 7.60
N LEU A 139 -0.16 -4.96 7.17
CA LEU A 139 0.42 -6.13 7.85
C LEU A 139 0.95 -5.78 9.25
N PHE A 140 1.34 -4.52 9.44
CA PHE A 140 1.88 -4.00 10.69
C PHE A 140 0.82 -3.34 11.57
N SER A 141 -0.47 -3.38 11.19
CA SER A 141 -1.56 -2.93 12.05
C SER A 141 -1.52 -3.69 13.39
N PRO A 142 -1.53 -2.99 14.53
CA PRO A 142 -1.44 -3.63 15.86
C PRO A 142 -2.53 -4.66 16.11
N ALA A 143 -3.75 -4.39 15.62
CA ALA A 143 -4.88 -5.32 15.75
C ALA A 143 -4.65 -6.60 14.95
N LEU A 144 -4.17 -6.48 13.69
CA LEU A 144 -3.89 -7.62 12.82
C LEU A 144 -2.73 -8.47 13.36
N MET A 145 -1.63 -7.82 13.71
CA MET A 145 -0.44 -8.47 14.30
C MET A 145 -0.81 -9.23 15.57
N ARG A 146 -1.54 -8.58 16.49
CA ARG A 146 -1.93 -9.18 17.76
C ARG A 146 -2.91 -10.33 17.58
N GLY A 147 -3.88 -10.18 16.69
CA GLY A 147 -4.86 -11.23 16.37
C GLY A 147 -4.17 -12.47 15.79
N LYS A 148 -3.30 -12.28 14.80
CA LYS A 148 -2.47 -13.38 14.24
C LYS A 148 -1.66 -14.09 15.31
N ASP A 149 -0.94 -13.34 16.14
CA ASP A 149 -0.13 -13.89 17.23
C ASP A 149 -0.94 -14.75 18.20
N ILE A 150 -2.13 -14.29 18.60
CA ILE A 150 -3.03 -15.08 19.48
C ILE A 150 -3.48 -16.38 18.79
N VAL A 151 -3.93 -16.28 17.54
CA VAL A 151 -4.43 -17.43 16.79
C VAL A 151 -3.33 -18.48 16.61
N TRP A 152 -2.18 -18.07 16.09
CA TRP A 152 -1.09 -19.00 15.79
C TRP A 152 -0.45 -19.63 17.02
N ARG A 153 -0.35 -18.90 18.13
CA ARG A 153 0.22 -19.47 19.39
C ARG A 153 -0.77 -20.29 20.21
N ARG A 154 -2.06 -19.98 20.17
CA ARG A 154 -3.04 -20.60 21.10
C ARG A 154 -4.02 -21.54 20.42
N ALA A 155 -4.49 -21.22 19.21
CA ALA A 155 -5.50 -21.99 18.53
C ALA A 155 -4.90 -23.06 17.59
N VAL A 156 -3.96 -22.68 16.76
CA VAL A 156 -3.35 -23.56 15.74
C VAL A 156 -2.73 -24.84 16.33
N PRO A 157 -1.98 -24.82 17.46
CA PRO A 157 -1.41 -26.05 18.02
C PRO A 157 -2.45 -27.08 18.48
N ASN A 158 -3.69 -26.65 18.74
CA ASN A 158 -4.75 -27.51 19.24
C ASN A 158 -5.80 -27.88 18.18
N ALA A 159 -6.00 -27.01 17.18
CA ALA A 159 -7.11 -27.14 16.24
C ALA A 159 -6.67 -27.23 14.77
N GLY A 160 -5.39 -26.96 14.48
CA GLY A 160 -4.85 -26.95 13.11
C GLY A 160 -4.84 -25.55 12.48
N ARG A 161 -4.27 -25.47 11.27
CA ARG A 161 -4.06 -24.22 10.53
C ARG A 161 -5.37 -23.53 10.16
N PRO A 162 -5.35 -22.19 10.01
CA PRO A 162 -6.45 -21.48 9.37
C PRO A 162 -6.51 -21.85 7.88
N TYR A 163 -7.72 -21.83 7.33
CA TYR A 163 -7.99 -22.26 5.95
C TYR A 163 -8.67 -21.19 5.10
N LEU A 164 -9.22 -20.15 5.70
CA LEU A 164 -9.91 -19.07 4.99
C LEU A 164 -9.58 -17.72 5.62
N ALA A 165 -9.08 -16.80 4.81
CA ALA A 165 -9.00 -15.39 5.14
C ALA A 165 -9.91 -14.59 4.22
N ARG A 166 -10.64 -13.62 4.79
CA ARG A 166 -11.40 -12.62 4.05
C ARG A 166 -10.84 -11.26 4.39
N ALA A 167 -10.55 -10.45 3.38
CA ALA A 167 -10.08 -9.10 3.59
C ALA A 167 -10.76 -8.13 2.62
N ALA A 168 -11.18 -6.99 3.16
CA ALA A 168 -11.78 -5.93 2.39
C ALA A 168 -11.17 -4.58 2.76
N GLU A 169 -10.86 -3.79 1.75
CA GLU A 169 -10.51 -2.38 1.88
C GLU A 169 -11.43 -1.55 1.00
N GLU A 170 -12.12 -0.57 1.59
CA GLU A 170 -13.15 0.18 0.91
C GLU A 170 -13.20 1.63 1.41
N HIS A 171 -13.27 2.57 0.46
CA HIS A 171 -13.46 4.00 0.72
C HIS A 171 -14.14 4.69 -0.47
N SER A 172 -14.36 6.00 -0.41
CA SER A 172 -15.11 6.74 -1.43
C SER A 172 -14.28 7.23 -2.63
N GLY A 173 -13.07 6.78 -2.77
CA GLY A 173 -12.17 7.15 -3.85
C GLY A 173 -10.91 7.87 -3.38
N PRO A 174 -9.85 7.88 -4.20
CA PRO A 174 -8.55 8.47 -3.88
C PRO A 174 -8.56 10.01 -3.94
N HIS A 175 -7.64 10.65 -3.20
CA HIS A 175 -7.53 12.11 -3.10
C HIS A 175 -6.84 12.77 -4.30
N MET A 176 -5.94 12.06 -4.99
CA MET A 176 -5.10 12.64 -6.04
C MET A 176 -5.53 12.18 -7.43
N PRO A 177 -5.58 13.08 -8.43
CA PRO A 177 -6.05 12.75 -9.77
C PRO A 177 -5.31 11.60 -10.46
N TRP A 178 -4.04 11.40 -10.18
CA TRP A 178 -3.25 10.35 -10.82
C TRP A 178 -3.70 8.92 -10.44
N PHE A 179 -4.25 8.72 -9.26
CA PHE A 179 -4.84 7.43 -8.86
C PHE A 179 -6.05 7.04 -9.73
N TRP A 180 -6.87 8.03 -10.11
CA TRP A 180 -8.01 7.81 -10.99
C TRP A 180 -7.63 7.51 -12.44
N THR A 181 -6.36 7.72 -12.80
CA THR A 181 -5.86 7.59 -14.17
C THR A 181 -5.20 6.22 -14.34
N GLY A 182 -5.92 5.26 -14.97
CA GLY A 182 -5.48 3.88 -15.10
C GLY A 182 -4.10 3.72 -15.74
N THR A 183 -3.74 4.55 -16.72
CA THR A 183 -2.43 4.54 -17.35
C THR A 183 -1.28 4.96 -16.41
N ARG A 184 -1.56 5.79 -15.42
CA ARG A 184 -0.57 6.24 -14.43
C ARG A 184 -0.50 5.31 -13.22
N GLN A 185 -1.65 4.87 -12.77
CA GLN A 185 -1.78 4.02 -11.60
C GLN A 185 -1.45 2.54 -11.92
N GLY A 186 -1.66 2.09 -13.15
CA GLY A 186 -1.49 0.70 -13.59
C GLY A 186 -2.78 -0.10 -13.59
N GLY A 187 -3.91 0.55 -13.31
CA GLY A 187 -5.25 0.01 -13.19
C GLY A 187 -6.17 0.98 -12.45
N GLY A 188 -7.25 0.48 -11.90
CA GLY A 188 -8.13 1.23 -10.98
C GLY A 188 -7.99 0.72 -9.55
N VAL A 189 -9.12 0.52 -8.87
CA VAL A 189 -9.15 0.10 -7.47
C VAL A 189 -8.49 -1.26 -7.23
N LEU A 190 -8.50 -2.17 -8.20
CA LEU A 190 -7.83 -3.46 -8.07
C LEU A 190 -6.34 -3.28 -7.83
N ASN A 191 -5.67 -2.51 -8.69
CA ASN A 191 -4.23 -2.30 -8.55
C ASN A 191 -3.87 -1.43 -7.33
N ASP A 192 -4.75 -0.49 -6.95
CA ASP A 192 -4.51 0.39 -5.80
C ASP A 192 -4.65 -0.33 -4.45
N MET A 193 -5.71 -1.12 -4.28
CA MET A 193 -6.13 -1.57 -2.95
C MET A 193 -6.21 -3.09 -2.78
N LEU A 194 -6.37 -3.87 -3.89
CA LEU A 194 -6.44 -5.32 -3.75
C LEU A 194 -5.11 -5.92 -3.28
N CYS A 195 -3.99 -5.21 -3.50
CA CYS A 195 -2.69 -5.56 -2.94
C CYS A 195 -2.76 -5.72 -1.43
N HIS A 196 -3.34 -4.77 -0.72
CA HIS A 196 -3.56 -4.83 0.72
C HIS A 196 -4.45 -6.00 1.13
N SER A 197 -5.64 -6.11 0.51
CA SER A 197 -6.60 -7.15 0.89
C SER A 197 -6.05 -8.56 0.66
N TYR A 198 -5.34 -8.78 -0.45
CA TYR A 198 -4.71 -10.08 -0.71
C TYR A 198 -3.56 -10.34 0.26
N GLU A 199 -2.67 -9.37 0.44
CA GLU A 199 -1.49 -9.54 1.26
C GLU A 199 -1.82 -9.75 2.74
N ALA A 200 -2.80 -9.03 3.26
CA ALA A 200 -3.33 -9.26 4.60
C ALA A 200 -3.89 -10.67 4.77
N GLY A 201 -4.62 -11.16 3.76
CA GLY A 201 -5.14 -12.54 3.77
C GLY A 201 -4.03 -13.58 3.73
N ARG A 202 -3.04 -13.41 2.85
CA ARG A 202 -1.84 -14.29 2.76
C ARG A 202 -1.06 -14.27 4.08
N PHE A 203 -0.83 -13.09 4.63
CA PHE A 203 -0.13 -12.91 5.89
C PHE A 203 -0.81 -13.67 7.05
N LEU A 204 -2.13 -13.56 7.17
CA LEU A 204 -2.88 -14.24 8.24
C LEU A 204 -2.81 -15.79 8.12
N LEU A 205 -2.79 -16.31 6.88
CA LEU A 205 -2.70 -17.74 6.60
C LEU A 205 -1.28 -18.32 6.70
N THR A 206 -0.24 -17.48 6.62
CA THR A 206 1.17 -17.88 6.74
C THR A 206 1.56 -17.97 8.21
N GLY A 207 2.23 -19.07 8.60
CA GLY A 207 2.73 -19.25 9.97
C GLY A 207 3.82 -18.24 10.36
N PRO A 208 3.99 -17.95 11.65
CA PRO A 208 4.97 -16.95 12.11
C PRO A 208 6.43 -17.32 11.80
N ASP A 209 6.72 -18.62 11.70
CA ASP A 209 8.07 -19.14 11.41
C ASP A 209 8.22 -19.59 9.94
N GLU A 210 7.22 -19.34 9.11
CA GLU A 210 7.23 -19.70 7.69
C GLU A 210 7.72 -18.53 6.82
N ALA A 211 8.40 -18.87 5.72
CA ALA A 211 8.73 -17.90 4.70
C ALA A 211 7.46 -17.30 4.06
N ARG A 212 7.55 -16.08 3.56
CA ARG A 212 6.41 -15.37 2.94
C ARG A 212 5.84 -16.13 1.74
N ASP A 213 6.66 -16.83 0.99
CA ASP A 213 6.32 -17.63 -0.17
C ASP A 213 5.93 -19.09 0.16
N ALA A 214 5.79 -19.43 1.44
CA ALA A 214 5.40 -20.79 1.88
C ALA A 214 4.04 -21.24 1.34
N LEU A 215 3.11 -20.29 1.11
CA LEU A 215 1.83 -20.55 0.49
C LEU A 215 1.93 -20.45 -1.04
N THR A 216 1.68 -21.56 -1.73
CA THR A 216 1.72 -21.59 -3.18
C THR A 216 0.36 -21.18 -3.77
N VAL A 217 0.31 -20.22 -4.67
CA VAL A 217 -0.89 -19.86 -5.42
C VAL A 217 -1.23 -20.99 -6.39
N VAL A 218 -2.46 -21.49 -6.32
CA VAL A 218 -2.97 -22.51 -7.25
C VAL A 218 -3.70 -21.86 -8.41
N ASP A 219 -4.63 -20.97 -8.12
CA ASP A 219 -5.37 -20.20 -9.11
C ASP A 219 -6.09 -18.99 -8.50
N VAL A 220 -6.57 -18.13 -9.39
CA VAL A 220 -7.37 -16.96 -9.03
C VAL A 220 -8.58 -16.82 -9.96
N ASN A 221 -9.71 -16.43 -9.37
CA ASN A 221 -10.90 -15.97 -10.07
C ASN A 221 -11.24 -14.56 -9.56
N ALA A 222 -11.36 -13.59 -10.49
CA ALA A 222 -11.58 -12.21 -10.13
C ALA A 222 -12.65 -11.56 -11.01
N GLN A 223 -13.25 -10.48 -10.50
CA GLN A 223 -14.21 -9.64 -11.20
C GLN A 223 -13.88 -8.18 -10.92
N ILE A 224 -14.02 -7.34 -11.93
CA ILE A 224 -13.93 -5.87 -11.84
C ILE A 224 -15.22 -5.24 -12.38
N ALA A 225 -15.57 -4.09 -11.86
CA ALA A 225 -16.73 -3.32 -12.33
C ALA A 225 -16.54 -1.83 -12.03
N SER A 226 -17.30 -0.98 -12.74
CA SER A 226 -17.54 0.39 -12.32
C SER A 226 -18.98 0.50 -11.85
N LEU A 227 -19.17 0.70 -10.55
CA LEU A 227 -20.48 0.70 -9.89
C LEU A 227 -21.03 2.11 -9.67
N LYS A 228 -20.15 3.08 -9.45
CA LYS A 228 -20.50 4.45 -9.08
C LYS A 228 -19.95 5.48 -10.06
N TRP A 229 -18.64 5.50 -10.24
CA TRP A 229 -17.94 6.65 -10.81
C TRP A 229 -18.08 6.81 -12.35
N THR A 230 -18.73 5.85 -13.03
CA THR A 230 -19.16 5.97 -14.45
C THR A 230 -20.61 6.38 -14.63
N ARG A 231 -21.36 6.65 -13.56
CA ARG A 231 -22.70 7.23 -13.67
C ARG A 231 -22.61 8.72 -14.01
N PRO A 232 -23.51 9.28 -14.84
CA PRO A 232 -23.39 10.65 -15.35
C PRO A 232 -23.12 11.70 -14.27
N GLU A 233 -23.86 11.67 -13.18
CA GLU A 233 -23.74 12.62 -12.07
C GLU A 233 -22.38 12.53 -11.36
N TYR A 234 -21.81 11.34 -11.25
CA TYR A 234 -20.49 11.14 -10.62
C TYR A 234 -19.32 11.41 -11.57
N ILE A 235 -19.50 11.24 -12.88
CA ILE A 235 -18.53 11.69 -13.89
C ILE A 235 -18.37 13.22 -13.80
N GLU A 236 -19.47 13.96 -13.71
CA GLU A 236 -19.43 15.42 -13.58
C GLU A 236 -18.77 15.82 -12.26
N GLN A 237 -19.18 15.22 -11.15
CA GLN A 237 -18.57 15.46 -9.83
C GLN A 237 -17.06 15.22 -9.84
N LEU A 238 -16.60 14.10 -10.40
CA LEU A 238 -15.17 13.76 -10.48
C LEU A 238 -14.40 14.72 -11.37
N ARG A 239 -14.98 15.12 -12.50
CA ARG A 239 -14.39 16.10 -13.40
C ARG A 239 -14.23 17.46 -12.70
N ASP A 240 -15.26 17.93 -11.99
CA ASP A 240 -15.22 19.21 -11.27
C ASP A 240 -14.20 19.16 -10.12
N ALA A 241 -14.22 18.12 -9.30
CA ALA A 241 -13.29 17.93 -8.18
C ALA A 241 -11.82 17.85 -8.61
N THR A 242 -11.56 17.41 -9.85
CA THR A 242 -10.19 17.28 -10.38
C THR A 242 -9.81 18.40 -11.34
N GLY A 243 -10.63 19.46 -11.47
CA GLY A 243 -10.39 20.55 -12.41
C GLY A 243 -10.30 20.09 -13.88
N GLY A 244 -11.00 19.02 -14.22
CA GLY A 244 -11.00 18.40 -15.56
C GLY A 244 -9.84 17.44 -15.83
N ALA A 245 -8.98 17.18 -14.86
CA ALA A 245 -7.84 16.26 -15.02
C ALA A 245 -8.28 14.80 -15.19
N VAL A 246 -9.44 14.43 -14.65
CA VAL A 246 -10.02 13.07 -14.76
C VAL A 246 -11.39 13.13 -15.41
N ASP A 247 -11.62 12.26 -16.41
CA ASP A 247 -12.89 12.14 -17.12
C ASP A 247 -13.24 10.67 -17.37
N TYR A 248 -14.07 10.11 -16.51
CA TYR A 248 -14.52 8.71 -16.61
C TYR A 248 -15.57 8.48 -17.72
N GLY A 249 -16.11 9.52 -18.31
CA GLY A 249 -16.88 9.41 -19.55
C GLY A 249 -15.99 9.06 -20.75
N ARG A 250 -14.71 9.37 -20.67
CA ARG A 250 -13.72 9.16 -21.74
C ARG A 250 -12.76 8.00 -21.44
N SER A 251 -12.21 7.95 -20.23
CA SER A 251 -11.20 6.97 -19.82
C SER A 251 -11.52 6.45 -18.42
N PRO A 252 -12.49 5.53 -18.28
CA PRO A 252 -12.88 4.98 -17.00
C PRO A 252 -11.83 4.00 -16.47
N ALA A 253 -11.78 3.89 -15.12
CA ALA A 253 -11.18 2.77 -14.43
C ALA A 253 -12.25 2.08 -13.56
N GLU A 254 -11.98 0.85 -13.14
CA GLU A 254 -12.86 0.13 -12.24
C GLU A 254 -12.81 0.74 -10.84
N ASP A 255 -13.99 0.81 -10.19
CA ASP A 255 -14.16 1.29 -8.82
C ASP A 255 -14.56 0.19 -7.83
N PHE A 256 -14.66 -1.04 -8.34
CA PHE A 256 -14.92 -2.25 -7.57
C PHE A 256 -14.10 -3.41 -8.13
N ALA A 257 -13.51 -4.20 -7.23
CA ALA A 257 -12.87 -5.47 -7.57
C ALA A 257 -13.08 -6.49 -6.45
N ARG A 258 -13.16 -7.76 -6.83
CA ARG A 258 -13.07 -8.89 -5.91
C ARG A 258 -12.28 -10.03 -6.51
N ALA A 259 -11.62 -10.82 -5.67
CA ALA A 259 -10.91 -12.01 -6.08
C ALA A 259 -11.07 -13.14 -5.06
N THR A 260 -11.12 -14.36 -5.55
CA THR A 260 -10.93 -15.58 -4.76
C THR A 260 -9.62 -16.22 -5.22
N VAL A 261 -8.66 -16.33 -4.29
CA VAL A 261 -7.35 -16.92 -4.53
C VAL A 261 -7.27 -18.27 -3.80
N ARG A 262 -7.08 -19.35 -4.54
CA ARG A 262 -6.81 -20.65 -3.93
C ARG A 262 -5.32 -20.83 -3.72
N LEU A 263 -4.97 -21.25 -2.52
CA LEU A 263 -3.60 -21.45 -2.06
C LEU A 263 -3.42 -22.93 -1.65
N ARG A 264 -2.18 -23.35 -1.62
CA ARG A 264 -1.75 -24.62 -1.04
C ARG A 264 -0.73 -24.35 0.06
N THR A 265 -0.96 -24.91 1.24
CA THR A 265 -0.04 -24.80 2.37
C THR A 265 1.18 -25.69 2.17
N PRO A 266 2.27 -25.53 2.96
CA PRO A 266 3.44 -26.41 2.91
C PRO A 266 3.09 -27.87 3.14
N GLU A 267 2.04 -28.17 3.91
CA GLU A 267 1.55 -29.54 4.15
C GLU A 267 0.65 -30.08 3.02
N GLY A 268 0.44 -29.27 1.97
CA GLY A 268 -0.41 -29.64 0.84
C GLY A 268 -1.92 -29.42 1.06
N LEU A 269 -2.32 -28.79 2.16
CA LEU A 269 -3.73 -28.50 2.45
C LEU A 269 -4.23 -27.28 1.64
N PRO A 270 -5.52 -27.24 1.28
CA PRO A 270 -6.10 -26.08 0.63
C PRO A 270 -6.28 -24.92 1.62
N ALA A 271 -6.02 -23.71 1.14
CA ALA A 271 -6.41 -22.49 1.83
C ALA A 271 -6.95 -21.47 0.80
N VAL A 272 -7.73 -20.49 1.27
CA VAL A 272 -8.39 -19.53 0.39
C VAL A 272 -8.24 -18.13 0.95
N VAL A 273 -7.95 -17.17 0.07
CA VAL A 273 -8.13 -15.74 0.34
C VAL A 273 -9.30 -15.21 -0.50
N GLU A 274 -10.28 -14.62 0.15
CA GLU A 274 -11.33 -13.80 -0.48
C GLU A 274 -10.98 -12.32 -0.26
N ALA A 275 -10.63 -11.63 -1.33
CA ALA A 275 -10.24 -10.23 -1.31
C ALA A 275 -11.30 -9.37 -2.02
N THR A 276 -11.64 -8.22 -1.43
CA THR A 276 -12.59 -7.26 -2.00
C THR A 276 -12.05 -5.85 -1.81
N THR A 277 -12.29 -4.98 -2.81
CA THR A 277 -11.91 -3.57 -2.71
C THR A 277 -12.85 -2.67 -3.50
N SER A 278 -13.08 -1.44 -3.00
CA SER A 278 -14.00 -0.52 -3.67
C SER A 278 -13.68 0.95 -3.39
N TRP A 279 -13.75 1.76 -4.46
CA TRP A 279 -13.83 3.23 -4.39
C TRP A 279 -15.29 3.74 -4.40
N ALA A 280 -16.26 2.83 -4.41
CA ALA A 280 -17.68 3.17 -4.41
C ALA A 280 -18.31 3.08 -3.00
N PHE A 281 -17.52 2.81 -1.97
CA PHE A 281 -18.01 2.71 -0.61
C PHE A 281 -18.50 4.07 -0.10
N VAL A 282 -19.65 4.08 0.53
CA VAL A 282 -20.22 5.25 1.18
C VAL A 282 -20.28 4.98 2.68
N GLY A 283 -19.37 5.58 3.40
CA GLY A 283 -19.24 5.40 4.83
C GLY A 283 -18.29 6.44 5.45
N PRO A 284 -18.12 6.41 6.76
CA PRO A 284 -17.44 7.46 7.52
C PRO A 284 -15.93 7.40 7.48
N GLY A 285 -15.31 6.80 6.49
CA GLY A 285 -13.86 6.75 6.39
C GLY A 285 -13.35 5.51 5.67
N LEU A 286 -12.09 5.15 5.92
CA LEU A 286 -11.46 3.96 5.38
C LEU A 286 -11.93 2.72 6.15
N ARG A 287 -12.65 1.82 5.48
CA ARG A 287 -13.07 0.54 6.04
C ARG A 287 -12.06 -0.55 5.71
N LEU A 288 -11.32 -1.00 6.71
CA LEU A 288 -10.55 -2.24 6.64
C LEU A 288 -11.28 -3.30 7.44
N ARG A 289 -11.71 -4.37 6.79
CA ARG A 289 -12.33 -5.51 7.45
C ARG A 289 -11.60 -6.78 7.07
N MET A 290 -11.12 -7.51 8.08
CA MET A 290 -10.35 -8.72 7.90
C MET A 290 -10.87 -9.80 8.82
N GLU A 291 -11.05 -11.01 8.28
CA GLU A 291 -11.49 -12.19 9.01
C GLU A 291 -10.53 -13.34 8.74
N LEU A 292 -10.27 -14.15 9.77
CA LEU A 292 -9.52 -15.39 9.66
C LEU A 292 -10.31 -16.52 10.30
N LEU A 293 -10.51 -17.62 9.57
CA LEU A 293 -11.25 -18.78 10.02
C LEU A 293 -10.34 -20.02 10.04
N GLY A 294 -10.44 -20.78 11.10
CA GLY A 294 -9.83 -22.09 11.27
C GLY A 294 -10.83 -23.11 11.80
N PRO A 295 -10.41 -24.37 12.04
CA PRO A 295 -11.35 -25.45 12.39
C PRO A 295 -12.21 -25.18 13.63
N GLU A 296 -11.65 -24.51 14.64
CA GLU A 296 -12.33 -24.29 15.93
C GLU A 296 -12.17 -22.82 16.41
N TYR A 297 -11.84 -21.89 15.49
CA TYR A 297 -11.61 -20.49 15.86
C TYR A 297 -11.90 -19.53 14.71
N SER A 298 -12.16 -18.30 15.07
CA SER A 298 -12.21 -17.17 14.13
C SER A 298 -11.60 -15.91 14.75
N MET A 299 -11.17 -15.01 13.88
CA MET A 299 -10.66 -13.69 14.24
C MET A 299 -11.30 -12.66 13.31
N GLN A 300 -11.58 -11.46 13.82
CA GLN A 300 -12.07 -10.34 13.03
C GLN A 300 -11.38 -9.04 13.46
N VAL A 301 -11.04 -8.21 12.46
CA VAL A 301 -10.63 -6.81 12.62
C VAL A 301 -11.57 -5.94 11.80
N ASP A 302 -12.01 -4.80 12.33
CA ASP A 302 -12.82 -3.81 11.63
C ASP A 302 -12.42 -2.40 12.13
N THR A 303 -11.88 -1.57 11.26
CA THR A 303 -11.39 -0.23 11.63
C THR A 303 -12.51 0.76 11.92
N LEU A 304 -13.72 0.51 11.43
CA LEU A 304 -14.88 1.37 11.73
C LEU A 304 -15.59 0.98 13.04
N ALA A 305 -15.21 -0.12 13.66
CA ALA A 305 -15.61 -0.47 15.03
C ALA A 305 -14.74 0.28 16.06
N SER A 306 -14.68 1.62 15.96
CA SER A 306 -13.87 2.49 16.79
C SER A 306 -14.48 2.69 18.17
N GLU A 307 -13.62 2.90 19.18
CA GLU A 307 -14.04 3.26 20.55
C GLU A 307 -14.62 4.68 20.65
N LEU A 308 -14.30 5.56 19.70
CA LEU A 308 -14.77 6.94 19.63
C LEU A 308 -15.78 7.11 18.50
N SER A 309 -16.95 7.67 18.83
CA SER A 309 -17.93 8.11 17.84
C SER A 309 -18.39 9.52 18.16
N VAL A 310 -18.50 10.37 17.15
CA VAL A 310 -18.98 11.73 17.26
C VAL A 310 -20.26 11.88 16.43
N PHE A 311 -21.30 12.46 17.02
CA PHE A 311 -22.52 12.79 16.29
C PHE A 311 -22.54 14.28 15.97
N LEU A 312 -22.57 14.62 14.67
CA LEU A 312 -22.76 15.98 14.20
C LEU A 312 -24.13 16.12 13.55
N SER A 313 -24.90 17.12 14.01
CA SER A 313 -26.20 17.43 13.41
C SER A 313 -26.01 18.17 12.08
N ARG A 314 -27.03 18.15 11.21
CA ARG A 314 -27.04 18.88 9.92
C ARG A 314 -26.85 20.41 10.04
N ARG A 315 -26.72 20.96 11.25
CA ARG A 315 -26.42 22.38 11.49
C ARG A 315 -24.92 22.64 11.61
N VAL A 316 -24.14 21.58 11.80
CA VAL A 316 -22.68 21.64 11.80
C VAL A 316 -22.21 21.30 10.40
N SER A 317 -21.53 22.22 9.76
CA SER A 317 -20.98 22.05 8.40
C SER A 317 -19.64 22.74 8.30
N GLY A 318 -18.78 22.26 7.44
CA GLY A 318 -17.45 22.78 7.19
C GLY A 318 -16.35 21.85 7.70
N SER A 319 -15.14 22.05 7.21
CA SER A 319 -13.94 21.25 7.52
C SER A 319 -12.97 21.93 8.49
N GLU A 320 -13.35 23.08 9.08
CA GLU A 320 -12.48 23.77 10.05
C GLU A 320 -12.35 22.96 11.34
N GLY A 321 -11.13 22.66 11.75
CA GLY A 321 -10.82 21.89 12.95
C GLY A 321 -10.81 20.37 12.72
N GLU A 322 -10.89 19.90 11.49
CA GLU A 322 -10.61 18.51 11.16
C GLU A 322 -9.11 18.25 11.13
N ASP A 323 -8.70 17.17 11.79
CA ASP A 323 -7.36 16.63 11.67
C ASP A 323 -7.15 15.96 10.30
N LEU A 324 -5.91 15.65 9.97
CA LEU A 324 -5.60 14.84 8.78
C LEU A 324 -6.20 13.44 8.96
N VAL A 325 -7.33 13.18 8.30
CA VAL A 325 -8.06 11.91 8.36
C VAL A 325 -8.01 11.24 7.01
N GLU A 326 -7.69 9.95 6.98
CA GLU A 326 -7.71 9.19 5.75
C GLU A 326 -9.14 8.89 5.31
N LYS A 327 -9.54 9.39 4.12
CA LYS A 327 -10.82 9.05 3.47
C LYS A 327 -12.11 9.40 4.24
N GLN A 328 -12.10 10.42 5.08
CA GLN A 328 -13.34 10.87 5.70
C GLN A 328 -14.32 11.45 4.65
N ASN A 329 -15.58 10.98 4.68
CA ASN A 329 -16.62 11.38 3.73
C ASN A 329 -17.89 11.86 4.41
N ALA A 330 -17.97 11.76 5.73
CA ALA A 330 -19.14 12.14 6.48
C ALA A 330 -18.85 13.43 7.26
N GLU A 331 -19.64 14.46 6.96
CA GLU A 331 -19.64 15.72 7.72
C GLU A 331 -20.77 15.77 8.76
N GLN A 332 -21.69 14.83 8.71
CA GLN A 332 -22.89 14.80 9.57
C GLN A 332 -23.27 13.38 9.93
N GLY A 333 -24.01 13.26 11.04
CA GLY A 333 -24.49 12.00 11.58
C GLY A 333 -23.52 11.38 12.58
N LEU A 334 -23.61 10.07 12.78
CA LEU A 334 -22.72 9.34 13.68
C LEU A 334 -21.45 8.92 12.91
N MET A 335 -20.33 9.45 13.33
CA MET A 335 -19.03 9.19 12.73
C MET A 335 -18.14 8.42 13.71
N PRO A 336 -17.66 7.21 13.38
CA PRO A 336 -16.54 6.61 14.10
C PRO A 336 -15.28 7.42 13.81
N VAL A 337 -14.48 7.63 14.83
CA VAL A 337 -13.21 8.36 14.73
C VAL A 337 -12.07 7.42 15.14
N VAL A 338 -11.04 7.35 14.32
CA VAL A 338 -9.80 6.64 14.63
C VAL A 338 -8.83 7.65 15.26
N PRO A 339 -8.54 7.58 16.56
CA PRO A 339 -7.78 8.62 17.25
C PRO A 339 -6.32 8.74 16.79
N ASP A 340 -5.73 7.66 16.31
CA ASP A 340 -4.36 7.62 15.78
C ASP A 340 -4.32 6.71 14.55
N GLU A 341 -4.54 7.31 13.39
CA GLU A 341 -4.54 6.57 12.13
C GLU A 341 -3.17 6.00 11.77
N ALA A 342 -2.09 6.74 12.03
CA ALA A 342 -0.74 6.29 11.71
C ALA A 342 -0.36 5.01 12.47
N ALA A 343 -0.78 4.89 13.73
CA ALA A 343 -0.58 3.66 14.50
C ALA A 343 -1.59 2.58 14.11
N THR A 344 -2.87 2.92 14.00
CA THR A 344 -3.95 1.95 13.74
C THR A 344 -3.78 1.24 12.39
N TYR A 345 -3.40 1.99 11.35
CA TYR A 345 -3.17 1.44 10.01
C TYR A 345 -1.77 0.82 9.81
N GLY A 346 -0.90 0.85 10.84
CA GLY A 346 0.35 0.11 10.86
C GLY A 346 1.60 0.88 10.43
N TYR A 347 1.50 2.13 9.97
CA TYR A 347 2.67 2.93 9.52
C TYR A 347 3.77 3.06 10.58
N VAL A 348 3.40 3.16 11.86
CA VAL A 348 4.38 3.26 12.95
C VAL A 348 5.21 1.98 13.07
N ASP A 349 4.57 0.81 13.11
CA ASP A 349 5.27 -0.45 13.30
C ASP A 349 5.99 -0.89 12.02
N GLU A 350 5.44 -0.60 10.85
CA GLU A 350 6.11 -0.78 9.56
C GLU A 350 7.42 0.02 9.49
N ASN A 351 7.38 1.34 9.71
CA ASN A 351 8.59 2.17 9.68
C ASN A 351 9.60 1.74 10.75
N ARG A 352 9.13 1.36 11.93
CA ARG A 352 10.00 0.82 12.98
C ARG A 352 10.69 -0.47 12.54
N HIS A 353 9.97 -1.35 11.85
CA HIS A 353 10.51 -2.59 11.31
C HIS A 353 11.57 -2.32 10.23
N MET A 354 11.23 -1.50 9.21
CA MET A 354 12.14 -1.14 8.12
C MET A 354 13.43 -0.50 8.65
N VAL A 355 13.31 0.49 9.54
CA VAL A 355 14.46 1.17 10.15
C VAL A 355 15.37 0.18 10.90
N ARG A 356 14.81 -0.73 11.69
CA ARG A 356 15.58 -1.74 12.40
C ARG A 356 16.28 -2.73 11.48
N ALA A 357 15.59 -3.17 10.42
CA ALA A 357 16.16 -4.07 9.43
C ALA A 357 17.37 -3.42 8.73
N PHE A 358 17.23 -2.20 8.24
CA PHE A 358 18.28 -1.47 7.53
C PHE A 358 19.47 -1.14 8.45
N LEU A 359 19.22 -0.69 9.69
CA LEU A 359 20.30 -0.48 10.68
C LEU A 359 21.05 -1.76 11.04
N ALA A 360 20.39 -2.92 10.97
CA ALA A 360 20.99 -4.22 11.21
C ALA A 360 21.67 -4.82 9.97
N GLY A 361 21.61 -4.16 8.81
CA GLY A 361 22.17 -4.64 7.55
C GLY A 361 21.47 -5.92 7.03
N ARG A 362 20.19 -6.11 7.29
CA ARG A 362 19.42 -7.29 6.88
C ARG A 362 18.17 -6.89 6.11
N GLN A 363 17.69 -7.77 5.22
CA GLN A 363 16.41 -7.59 4.56
C GLN A 363 15.27 -7.48 5.58
N PRO A 364 14.29 -6.59 5.35
CA PRO A 364 13.04 -6.59 6.10
C PRO A 364 12.20 -7.84 5.82
N ASP A 365 11.14 -8.04 6.59
CA ASP A 365 10.24 -9.20 6.42
C ASP A 365 9.37 -9.07 5.15
N GLU A 366 9.08 -7.86 4.70
CA GLU A 366 8.45 -7.54 3.43
C GLU A 366 9.48 -6.94 2.47
N THR A 367 9.74 -7.63 1.36
CA THR A 367 10.74 -7.25 0.35
C THR A 367 10.11 -6.91 -0.99
N TRP A 368 10.89 -6.40 -1.93
CA TRP A 368 10.39 -6.20 -3.29
C TRP A 368 10.14 -7.51 -4.05
N ALA A 369 10.66 -8.64 -3.58
CA ALA A 369 10.26 -9.94 -4.08
C ALA A 369 8.80 -10.26 -3.72
N ASP A 370 8.36 -9.88 -2.51
CA ASP A 370 6.96 -9.96 -2.10
C ASP A 370 6.11 -9.00 -2.92
N GLY A 371 6.56 -7.76 -3.12
CA GLY A 371 5.90 -6.79 -4.00
C GLY A 371 5.75 -7.28 -5.45
N LEU A 372 6.75 -7.99 -6.00
CA LEU A 372 6.66 -8.63 -7.31
C LEU A 372 5.63 -9.78 -7.32
N ALA A 373 5.59 -10.60 -6.28
CA ALA A 373 4.61 -11.67 -6.16
C ALA A 373 3.17 -11.10 -6.08
N VAL A 374 2.98 -10.02 -5.31
CA VAL A 374 1.71 -9.30 -5.25
C VAL A 374 1.35 -8.72 -6.62
N ALA A 375 2.26 -8.00 -7.29
CA ALA A 375 2.02 -7.47 -8.64
C ALA A 375 1.64 -8.57 -9.63
N THR A 376 2.27 -9.74 -9.55
CA THR A 376 1.93 -10.90 -10.40
C THR A 376 0.50 -11.38 -10.16
N LEU A 377 0.07 -11.44 -8.88
CA LEU A 377 -1.30 -11.82 -8.56
C LEU A 377 -2.32 -10.77 -9.04
N LEU A 378 -2.03 -9.47 -8.85
CA LEU A 378 -2.92 -8.41 -9.35
C LEU A 378 -3.10 -8.50 -10.87
N MET A 379 -2.04 -8.75 -11.61
CA MET A 379 -2.12 -8.97 -13.06
C MET A 379 -2.93 -10.23 -13.40
N ALA A 380 -2.81 -11.30 -12.62
CA ALA A 380 -3.64 -12.50 -12.78
C ALA A 380 -5.12 -12.22 -12.49
N CYS A 381 -5.43 -11.35 -11.51
CA CYS A 381 -6.79 -10.90 -11.25
C CYS A 381 -7.38 -10.14 -12.44
N TYR A 382 -6.62 -9.19 -13.02
CA TYR A 382 -7.06 -8.49 -14.24
C TYR A 382 -7.25 -9.45 -15.41
N LEU A 383 -6.31 -10.37 -15.65
CA LEU A 383 -6.41 -11.37 -16.72
C LEU A 383 -7.64 -12.26 -16.53
N SER A 384 -7.93 -12.68 -15.29
CA SER A 384 -9.13 -13.44 -14.94
C SER A 384 -10.40 -12.65 -15.25
N ALA A 385 -10.47 -11.38 -14.84
CA ALA A 385 -11.63 -10.54 -15.04
C ALA A 385 -11.87 -10.21 -16.53
N GLU A 386 -10.81 -9.88 -17.30
CA GLU A 386 -10.90 -9.57 -18.72
C GLU A 386 -11.29 -10.79 -19.57
N GLN A 387 -10.85 -11.98 -19.19
CA GLN A 387 -11.14 -13.21 -19.94
C GLN A 387 -12.34 -13.98 -19.41
N GLY A 388 -12.92 -13.60 -18.25
CA GLY A 388 -14.04 -14.29 -17.63
C GLY A 388 -13.73 -15.73 -17.24
N ARG A 389 -12.46 -16.04 -16.89
CA ARG A 389 -12.02 -17.39 -16.54
C ARG A 389 -11.16 -17.42 -15.28
N THR A 390 -11.06 -18.58 -14.67
CA THR A 390 -10.04 -18.83 -13.64
C THR A 390 -8.65 -18.87 -14.29
N VAL A 391 -7.69 -18.19 -13.70
CA VAL A 391 -6.27 -18.20 -14.09
C VAL A 391 -5.51 -19.14 -13.16
N THR A 392 -4.93 -20.20 -13.72
CA THR A 392 -4.15 -21.21 -12.99
C THR A 392 -2.67 -20.86 -13.02
N PHE A 393 -1.97 -21.02 -11.93
CA PHE A 393 -0.54 -20.77 -11.83
C PHE A 393 0.28 -22.07 -12.08
N PRO A 394 1.45 -21.93 -12.72
CA PRO A 394 2.00 -20.70 -13.31
C PRO A 394 1.29 -20.30 -14.63
N GLU A 395 1.16 -18.98 -14.87
CA GLU A 395 0.59 -18.43 -16.12
C GLU A 395 1.63 -17.53 -16.80
N LEU A 396 2.19 -18.00 -17.90
CA LEU A 396 3.29 -17.30 -18.62
C LEU A 396 2.87 -15.96 -19.23
N ALA A 397 1.58 -15.79 -19.53
CA ALA A 397 1.08 -14.53 -20.09
C ALA A 397 1.29 -13.35 -19.15
N LEU A 398 1.39 -13.58 -17.83
CA LEU A 398 1.58 -12.53 -16.84
C LEU A 398 2.91 -11.79 -16.98
N GLU A 399 3.91 -12.43 -17.55
CA GLU A 399 5.26 -11.82 -17.74
C GLU A 399 5.23 -10.54 -18.58
N THR A 400 4.24 -10.38 -19.46
CA THR A 400 4.11 -9.20 -20.33
C THR A 400 2.72 -8.58 -20.32
N PHE A 401 1.83 -9.09 -19.47
CA PHE A 401 0.44 -8.64 -19.44
C PHE A 401 0.33 -7.22 -18.87
N VAL A 402 -0.45 -6.39 -19.58
CA VAL A 402 -0.84 -5.06 -19.16
C VAL A 402 -2.36 -4.97 -19.24
N PRO A 403 -3.07 -4.64 -18.18
CA PRO A 403 -4.54 -4.58 -18.17
C PRO A 403 -5.10 -3.55 -19.16
N ALA A 404 -6.29 -3.81 -19.70
CA ALA A 404 -6.98 -2.87 -20.58
C ALA A 404 -7.21 -1.50 -19.91
N VAL A 405 -7.46 -1.49 -18.59
CA VAL A 405 -7.56 -0.25 -17.80
C VAL A 405 -6.26 0.54 -17.83
N ALA A 406 -5.12 -0.13 -17.66
CA ALA A 406 -3.79 0.51 -17.72
C ALA A 406 -3.42 0.99 -19.13
N ARG A 407 -4.03 0.41 -20.19
CA ARG A 407 -3.88 0.86 -21.58
C ARG A 407 -4.88 1.96 -21.96
N GLY A 408 -5.85 2.30 -21.09
CA GLY A 408 -6.94 3.24 -21.39
C GLY A 408 -8.01 2.70 -22.35
N GLU A 409 -8.04 1.39 -22.55
CA GLU A 409 -8.91 0.68 -23.50
C GLU A 409 -10.14 0.04 -22.83
N TRP A 410 -10.13 -0.08 -21.50
CA TRP A 410 -11.21 -0.72 -20.75
C TRP A 410 -12.53 0.06 -20.87
N ARG A 411 -13.62 -0.69 -20.98
CA ARG A 411 -14.99 -0.18 -20.94
C ARG A 411 -15.80 -1.07 -19.99
N PRO A 412 -16.55 -0.45 -19.05
CA PRO A 412 -17.40 -1.15 -18.10
C PRO A 412 -18.61 -1.82 -18.77
#